data_9abf14d4ec4e3dc95b8702fdef2cf9b6
#
_entry.id   9abf14d4ec4e3dc95b8702fdef2cf9b6
#
_cell.length_a   1.000
_cell.length_b   1.000
_cell.length_c   1.000
_cell.angle_alpha   90.00
_cell.angle_beta   90.00
_cell.angle_gamma   90.00
#
_symmetry.space_group_name_H-M   'P 1'
#
loop_
_entity.id
_entity.type
_entity.pdbx_description
1 polymer ?
#
loop_
_entity_poly.entity_id
_entity_poly.type
_entity_poly.pdbx_seq_one_letter_code
_entity_poly.pdbx_strand_id
1 'polypeptide(L)'
;MEFPIAIHKDEDSVYGVIVPNIAGCHSWGDTVEDAIRNTKRAIEIHVSTLIEHGKEIDISVSAIADLRRQEEYANATWALVDIDLAKFDTQPERVNISLPRFVLRKIDSFADRHRETRSGFLARVALDAIRQEDEAVAH
;
A
#
# COMPACT_ATOMS: atom_id res chain seq x y z
N MET A 1 2.17 11.43 -7.09
CA MET A 1 1.00 10.96 -7.87
C MET A 1 -0.28 11.31 -7.13
N GLU A 2 -1.19 11.97 -7.79
CA GLU A 2 -2.45 12.39 -7.19
C GLU A 2 -3.56 11.39 -7.51
N PHE A 3 -4.22 10.89 -6.46
CA PHE A 3 -5.33 9.96 -6.61
C PHE A 3 -6.65 10.68 -6.39
N PRO A 4 -7.61 10.54 -7.34
CA PRO A 4 -8.95 11.04 -7.11
C PRO A 4 -9.65 10.18 -6.07
N ILE A 5 -10.34 10.83 -5.15
CA ILE A 5 -11.14 10.17 -4.12
C ILE A 5 -12.56 10.68 -4.14
N ALA A 6 -13.51 9.77 -3.96
CA ALA A 6 -14.93 10.09 -3.93
C ALA A 6 -15.41 10.07 -2.47
N ILE A 7 -15.89 11.22 -1.99
CA ILE A 7 -16.34 11.39 -0.62
C ILE A 7 -17.85 11.44 -0.59
N HIS A 8 -18.46 10.58 0.23
CA HIS A 8 -19.90 10.55 0.46
C HIS A 8 -20.20 10.78 1.93
N LYS A 9 -21.22 11.55 2.21
CA LYS A 9 -21.69 11.71 3.58
C LYS A 9 -22.79 10.67 3.86
N ASP A 10 -22.53 9.79 4.82
CA ASP A 10 -23.48 8.79 5.24
C ASP A 10 -24.52 9.38 6.21
N GLU A 11 -25.66 8.67 6.37
CA GLU A 11 -26.75 9.13 7.22
C GLU A 11 -26.33 9.30 8.69
N ASP A 12 -25.30 8.59 9.14
CA ASP A 12 -24.79 8.65 10.51
C ASP A 12 -23.77 9.80 10.72
N SER A 13 -23.71 10.78 9.82
CA SER A 13 -22.78 11.91 9.87
C SER A 13 -21.31 11.52 9.71
N VAL A 14 -21.04 10.34 9.18
CA VAL A 14 -19.69 9.88 8.86
C VAL A 14 -19.43 10.09 7.37
N TYR A 15 -18.23 10.55 7.05
CA TYR A 15 -17.81 10.69 5.66
C TYR A 15 -17.11 9.41 5.20
N GLY A 16 -17.71 8.72 4.26
CA GLY A 16 -17.14 7.54 3.63
C GLY A 16 -16.36 7.93 2.39
N VAL A 17 -15.24 7.27 2.15
CA VAL A 17 -14.36 7.56 1.00
C VAL A 17 -14.10 6.27 0.23
N ILE A 18 -14.21 6.38 -1.10
CA ILE A 18 -13.83 5.32 -2.03
C ILE A 18 -12.68 5.85 -2.87
N VAL A 19 -11.66 5.02 -3.08
CA VAL A 19 -10.55 5.32 -3.98
C VAL A 19 -10.79 4.54 -5.27
N PRO A 20 -11.35 5.18 -6.32
CA PRO A 20 -11.78 4.44 -7.51
C PRO A 20 -10.67 3.69 -8.24
N ASN A 21 -9.46 4.23 -8.24
CA ASN A 21 -8.33 3.64 -8.95
C ASN A 21 -7.66 2.49 -8.21
N ILE A 22 -8.05 2.23 -6.97
CA ILE A 22 -7.50 1.14 -6.16
C ILE A 22 -8.68 0.30 -5.66
N ALA A 23 -8.87 -0.86 -6.26
CA ALA A 23 -9.97 -1.76 -5.90
C ALA A 23 -9.84 -2.18 -4.43
N GLY A 24 -10.95 -2.10 -3.70
CA GLY A 24 -11.00 -2.48 -2.29
C GLY A 24 -10.42 -1.46 -1.31
N CYS A 25 -9.98 -0.30 -1.79
CA CYS A 25 -9.44 0.74 -0.92
C CYS A 25 -10.57 1.70 -0.51
N HIS A 26 -10.92 1.65 0.76
CA HIS A 26 -11.96 2.47 1.37
C HIS A 26 -11.42 3.11 2.65
N SER A 27 -12.01 4.25 3.02
CA SER A 27 -11.72 4.88 4.29
C SER A 27 -12.94 5.66 4.78
N TRP A 28 -12.83 6.27 5.94
CA TRP A 28 -13.88 7.08 6.53
C TRP A 28 -13.30 8.05 7.55
N GLY A 29 -14.09 9.02 7.95
CA GLY A 29 -13.73 9.98 9.00
C GLY A 29 -14.95 10.75 9.49
N ASP A 30 -14.86 11.30 10.68
CA ASP A 30 -15.93 12.11 11.27
C ASP A 30 -16.03 13.50 10.62
N THR A 31 -14.93 13.99 10.09
CA THR A 31 -14.88 15.25 9.31
C THR A 31 -14.30 14.96 7.93
N VAL A 32 -14.47 15.88 6.99
CA VAL A 32 -13.88 15.77 5.66
C VAL A 32 -12.36 15.69 5.76
N GLU A 33 -11.77 16.50 6.62
CA GLU A 33 -10.32 16.54 6.82
C GLU A 33 -9.79 15.22 7.36
N ASP A 34 -10.48 14.63 8.33
CA ASP A 34 -10.13 13.31 8.88
C ASP A 34 -10.28 12.22 7.84
N ALA A 35 -11.37 12.25 7.06
CA ALA A 35 -11.60 11.29 5.99
C ALA A 35 -10.48 11.32 4.95
N ILE A 36 -10.01 12.50 4.57
CA ILE A 36 -8.90 12.68 3.63
C ILE A 36 -7.60 12.14 4.21
N ARG A 37 -7.27 12.49 5.46
CA ARG A 37 -6.06 11.98 6.12
C ARG A 37 -6.07 10.45 6.25
N ASN A 38 -7.20 9.89 6.64
CA ASN A 38 -7.34 8.45 6.78
C ASN A 38 -7.24 7.73 5.43
N THR A 39 -7.75 8.37 4.36
CA THR A 39 -7.65 7.83 3.00
C THR A 39 -6.20 7.81 2.52
N LYS A 40 -5.44 8.86 2.79
CA LYS A 40 -4.02 8.91 2.45
C LYS A 40 -3.28 7.74 3.10
N ARG A 41 -3.54 7.51 4.38
CA ARG A 41 -2.95 6.39 5.13
C ARG A 41 -3.38 5.04 4.55
N ALA A 42 -4.66 4.90 4.20
CA ALA A 42 -5.18 3.67 3.61
C ALA A 42 -4.53 3.35 2.27
N ILE A 43 -4.31 4.35 1.43
CA ILE A 43 -3.62 4.20 0.14
C ILE A 43 -2.16 3.77 0.37
N GLU A 44 -1.46 4.41 1.29
CA GLU A 44 -0.07 4.08 1.62
C GLU A 44 0.06 2.64 2.11
N ILE A 45 -0.84 2.19 2.99
CA ILE A 45 -0.87 0.82 3.47
C ILE A 45 -1.14 -0.16 2.33
N HIS A 46 -2.09 0.16 1.46
CA HIS A 46 -2.44 -0.69 0.33
C HIS A 46 -1.28 -0.86 -0.64
N VAL A 47 -0.60 0.24 -0.98
CA VAL A 47 0.59 0.23 -1.85
C VAL A 47 1.72 -0.58 -1.21
N SER A 48 1.99 -0.35 0.09
CA SER A 48 3.01 -1.11 0.83
C SER A 48 2.72 -2.61 0.80
N THR A 49 1.46 -2.99 0.99
CA THR A 49 1.05 -4.40 0.97
C THR A 49 1.29 -5.04 -0.41
N LEU A 50 0.97 -4.33 -1.49
CA LEU A 50 1.24 -4.81 -2.84
C LEU A 50 2.74 -5.07 -3.06
N ILE A 51 3.58 -4.13 -2.63
CA ILE A 51 5.02 -4.23 -2.75
C ILE A 51 5.56 -5.43 -1.96
N GLU A 52 5.10 -5.59 -0.71
CA GLU A 52 5.52 -6.70 0.15
C GLU A 52 5.17 -8.06 -0.45
N HIS A 53 4.10 -8.15 -1.23
CA HIS A 53 3.69 -9.37 -1.91
C HIS A 53 4.34 -9.53 -3.30
N GLY A 54 5.29 -8.67 -3.64
CA GLY A 54 6.00 -8.72 -4.93
C GLY A 54 5.14 -8.38 -6.12
N LYS A 55 4.01 -7.72 -5.92
CA LYS A 55 3.13 -7.30 -7.00
C LYS A 55 3.58 -5.96 -7.57
N GLU A 56 3.47 -5.83 -8.88
CA GLU A 56 3.75 -4.56 -9.52
C GLU A 56 2.68 -3.54 -9.18
N ILE A 57 3.12 -2.30 -9.00
CA ILE A 57 2.20 -1.18 -8.83
C ILE A 57 1.83 -0.69 -10.22
N ASP A 58 0.76 -1.24 -10.78
CA ASP A 58 0.19 -0.74 -12.03
C ASP A 58 -1.09 0.01 -11.69
N ILE A 59 -0.92 1.24 -11.22
CA ILE A 59 -2.06 2.09 -10.91
C ILE A 59 -2.12 3.20 -11.96
N SER A 60 -3.11 3.10 -12.83
CA SER A 60 -3.44 4.18 -13.75
C SER A 60 -4.48 5.08 -13.10
N VAL A 61 -4.22 6.38 -13.10
CA VAL A 61 -5.12 7.36 -12.50
C VAL A 61 -6.12 7.84 -13.55
N SER A 62 -7.40 7.73 -13.23
CA SER A 62 -8.50 8.21 -14.08
C SER A 62 -8.81 9.67 -13.78
N ALA A 63 -9.30 10.39 -14.78
CA ALA A 63 -9.75 11.76 -14.60
C ALA A 63 -11.08 11.80 -13.83
N ILE A 64 -11.22 12.77 -12.93
CA ILE A 64 -12.45 12.96 -12.15
C ILE A 64 -13.64 13.15 -13.10
N ALA A 65 -13.45 13.88 -14.21
CA ALA A 65 -14.50 14.12 -15.20
C ALA A 65 -15.08 12.81 -15.76
N ASP A 66 -14.26 11.78 -15.90
CA ASP A 66 -14.70 10.47 -16.38
C ASP A 66 -15.35 9.64 -15.27
N LEU A 67 -14.79 9.68 -14.07
CA LEU A 67 -15.29 8.93 -12.93
C LEU A 67 -16.67 9.42 -12.49
N ARG A 68 -16.89 10.72 -12.47
CA ARG A 68 -18.17 11.31 -12.05
C ARG A 68 -19.37 10.94 -12.92
N ARG A 69 -19.13 10.40 -14.11
CA ARG A 69 -20.18 9.92 -15.00
C ARG A 69 -20.76 8.59 -14.54
N GLN A 70 -20.03 7.86 -13.70
CA GLN A 70 -20.50 6.59 -13.17
C GLN A 70 -21.59 6.84 -12.13
N GLU A 71 -22.64 6.05 -12.19
CA GLU A 71 -23.82 6.20 -11.32
C GLU A 71 -23.46 6.11 -9.83
N GLU A 72 -22.54 5.22 -9.50
CA GLU A 72 -22.10 5.02 -8.10
C GLU A 72 -21.45 6.27 -7.49
N TYR A 73 -20.96 7.21 -8.32
CA TYR A 73 -20.33 8.44 -7.86
C TYR A 73 -21.15 9.69 -8.11
N ALA A 74 -22.46 9.53 -8.40
CA ALA A 74 -23.32 10.63 -8.82
C ALA A 74 -23.37 11.80 -7.84
N ASN A 75 -23.31 11.53 -6.55
CA ASN A 75 -23.44 12.55 -5.49
C ASN A 75 -22.15 12.71 -4.68
N ALA A 76 -21.01 12.26 -5.23
CA ALA A 76 -19.75 12.32 -4.52
C ALA A 76 -19.17 13.74 -4.55
N THR A 77 -18.52 14.11 -3.45
CA THR A 77 -17.60 15.24 -3.43
C THR A 77 -16.21 14.71 -3.77
N TRP A 78 -15.52 15.37 -4.68
CA TRP A 78 -14.23 14.91 -5.19
C TRP A 78 -13.08 15.68 -4.56
N ALA A 79 -11.99 14.97 -4.28
CA ALA A 79 -10.74 15.56 -3.84
C ALA A 79 -9.59 14.77 -4.46
N LEU A 80 -8.40 15.35 -4.41
CA LEU A 80 -7.17 14.69 -4.84
C LEU A 80 -6.28 14.45 -3.62
N VAL A 81 -5.73 13.27 -3.51
CA VAL A 81 -4.78 12.91 -2.46
C VAL A 81 -3.43 12.62 -3.11
N ASP A 82 -2.42 13.39 -2.71
CA ASP A 82 -1.07 13.20 -3.23
C ASP A 82 -0.32 12.15 -2.43
N ILE A 83 0.18 11.15 -3.14
CA ILE A 83 1.00 10.08 -2.57
C ILE A 83 2.40 10.17 -3.17
N ASP A 84 3.39 10.24 -2.31
CA ASP A 84 4.79 10.23 -2.72
C ASP A 84 5.23 8.78 -2.99
N LEU A 85 5.16 8.38 -4.26
CA LEU A 85 5.56 7.03 -4.67
C LEU A 85 7.07 6.78 -4.55
N ALA A 86 7.87 7.84 -4.41
CA ALA A 86 9.31 7.69 -4.20
C ALA A 86 9.65 7.00 -2.87
N LYS A 87 8.75 7.08 -1.89
CA LYS A 87 8.87 6.33 -0.62
C LYS A 87 8.79 4.81 -0.83
N PHE A 88 8.24 4.38 -1.97
CA PHE A 88 8.01 2.98 -2.29
C PHE A 88 8.89 2.54 -3.46
N ASP A 89 10.14 3.04 -3.50
CA ASP A 89 11.09 2.69 -4.56
C ASP A 89 11.35 1.17 -4.52
N THR A 90 10.89 0.47 -5.56
CA THR A 90 11.02 -0.98 -5.68
C THR A 90 12.22 -1.39 -6.53
N GLN A 91 13.01 -0.43 -7.00
CA GLN A 91 14.18 -0.72 -7.84
C GLN A 91 15.20 -1.53 -7.04
N PRO A 92 15.64 -2.70 -7.54
CA PRO A 92 16.64 -3.49 -6.83
C PRO A 92 17.97 -2.75 -6.80
N GLU A 93 18.64 -2.76 -5.66
CA GLU A 93 19.98 -2.27 -5.51
C GLU A 93 20.89 -3.43 -5.09
N ARG A 94 22.03 -3.57 -5.74
CA ARG A 94 23.00 -4.62 -5.37
C ARG A 94 23.76 -4.23 -4.13
N VAL A 95 23.67 -5.10 -3.11
CA VAL A 95 24.46 -4.95 -1.89
C VAL A 95 25.27 -6.21 -1.67
N ASN A 96 26.49 -6.07 -1.17
CA ASN A 96 27.33 -7.19 -0.78
C ASN A 96 27.22 -7.37 0.72
N ILE A 97 26.85 -8.59 1.14
CA ILE A 97 26.78 -8.95 2.55
C ILE A 97 27.62 -10.20 2.80
N SER A 98 28.16 -10.30 4.00
CA SER A 98 28.91 -11.46 4.43
C SER A 98 28.11 -12.27 5.42
N LEU A 99 27.94 -13.55 5.16
CA LEU A 99 27.24 -14.49 6.04
C LEU A 99 28.11 -15.70 6.31
N PRO A 100 28.02 -16.29 7.51
CA PRO A 100 28.65 -17.58 7.77
C PRO A 100 28.12 -18.62 6.75
N ARG A 101 29.03 -19.52 6.32
CA ARG A 101 28.66 -20.52 5.31
C ARG A 101 27.45 -21.37 5.71
N PHE A 102 27.36 -21.75 6.97
CA PHE A 102 26.26 -22.57 7.43
C PHE A 102 24.92 -21.84 7.37
N VAL A 103 24.91 -20.53 7.64
CA VAL A 103 23.70 -19.69 7.53
C VAL A 103 23.27 -19.60 6.08
N LEU A 104 24.22 -19.35 5.19
CA LEU A 104 23.93 -19.25 3.76
C LEU A 104 23.33 -20.55 3.21
N ARG A 105 23.89 -21.71 3.62
CA ARG A 105 23.35 -23.02 3.21
C ARG A 105 21.93 -23.24 3.69
N LYS A 106 21.63 -22.84 4.93
CA LYS A 106 20.25 -22.93 5.47
C LYS A 106 19.29 -22.07 4.70
N ILE A 107 19.70 -20.84 4.38
CA ILE A 107 18.88 -19.90 3.60
C ILE A 107 18.60 -20.49 2.21
N ASP A 108 19.63 -20.94 1.51
CA ASP A 108 19.48 -21.49 0.16
C ASP A 108 18.62 -22.74 0.14
N SER A 109 18.77 -23.64 1.12
CA SER A 109 17.95 -24.83 1.22
C SER A 109 16.47 -24.51 1.47
N PHE A 110 16.21 -23.55 2.32
CA PHE A 110 14.84 -23.11 2.61
C PHE A 110 14.22 -22.45 1.37
N ALA A 111 14.95 -21.53 0.75
CA ALA A 111 14.49 -20.82 -0.43
C ALA A 111 14.16 -21.78 -1.57
N ASP A 112 15.03 -22.75 -1.84
CA ASP A 112 14.80 -23.75 -2.89
C ASP A 112 13.54 -24.57 -2.64
N ARG A 113 13.30 -25.00 -1.39
CA ARG A 113 12.10 -25.76 -1.04
C ARG A 113 10.82 -24.97 -1.21
N HIS A 114 10.88 -23.65 -1.06
CA HIS A 114 9.72 -22.75 -1.13
C HIS A 114 9.66 -21.98 -2.45
N ARG A 115 10.51 -22.32 -3.41
CA ARG A 115 10.60 -21.66 -4.73
C ARG A 115 10.82 -20.16 -4.64
N GLU A 116 11.60 -19.75 -3.64
CA GLU A 116 12.04 -18.38 -3.47
C GLU A 116 13.48 -18.22 -3.94
N THR A 117 13.87 -17.00 -4.29
CA THR A 117 15.28 -16.65 -4.47
C THR A 117 15.89 -16.31 -3.10
N ARG A 118 17.21 -16.38 -3.00
CA ARG A 118 17.94 -15.93 -1.80
C ARG A 118 17.56 -14.50 -1.45
N SER A 119 17.59 -13.59 -2.41
CA SER A 119 17.26 -12.17 -2.22
C SER A 119 15.83 -11.99 -1.77
N GLY A 120 14.88 -12.69 -2.37
CA GLY A 120 13.47 -12.64 -2.00
C GLY A 120 13.22 -13.10 -0.58
N PHE A 121 13.85 -14.22 -0.18
CA PHE A 121 13.78 -14.72 1.19
C PHE A 121 14.30 -13.68 2.19
N LEU A 122 15.51 -13.13 1.94
CA LEU A 122 16.13 -12.17 2.84
C LEU A 122 15.30 -10.90 2.98
N ALA A 123 14.75 -10.38 1.88
CA ALA A 123 13.89 -9.21 1.91
C ALA A 123 12.62 -9.46 2.73
N ARG A 124 11.96 -10.60 2.50
CA ARG A 124 10.73 -10.97 3.20
C ARG A 124 10.95 -11.11 4.71
N VAL A 125 11.97 -11.84 5.11
CA VAL A 125 12.28 -12.07 6.52
C VAL A 125 12.66 -10.77 7.24
N ALA A 126 13.46 -9.91 6.56
CA ALA A 126 13.85 -8.63 7.13
C ALA A 126 12.64 -7.72 7.33
N LEU A 127 11.74 -7.64 6.36
CA LEU A 127 10.51 -6.85 6.47
C LEU A 127 9.60 -7.38 7.57
N ASP A 128 9.46 -8.69 7.70
CA ASP A 128 8.66 -9.31 8.75
C ASP A 128 9.20 -8.99 10.14
N ALA A 129 10.52 -9.05 10.32
CA ALA A 129 11.16 -8.73 11.60
C ALA A 129 10.95 -7.26 11.97
N ILE A 130 11.10 -6.36 11.02
CA ILE A 130 10.91 -4.91 11.21
C ILE A 130 9.46 -4.63 11.60
N ARG A 131 8.51 -5.25 10.89
CA ARG A 131 7.08 -5.07 11.16
C ARG A 131 6.69 -5.54 12.55
N GLN A 132 7.19 -6.70 12.98
CA GLN A 132 6.92 -7.24 14.31
C GLN A 132 7.41 -6.29 15.41
N GLU A 133 8.57 -5.68 15.24
CA GLU A 133 9.10 -4.72 16.20
C GLU A 133 8.26 -3.43 16.21
N ASP A 134 7.88 -2.93 15.05
CA ASP A 134 7.03 -1.74 14.93
C ASP A 134 5.68 -1.95 15.61
N GLU A 135 5.05 -3.11 15.43
CA GLU A 135 3.80 -3.47 16.10
C GLU A 135 3.97 -3.56 17.62
N ALA A 136 5.09 -4.09 18.09
CA ALA A 136 5.39 -4.18 19.53
C ALA A 136 5.57 -2.80 20.16
N VAL A 137 6.16 -1.84 19.45
CA VAL A 137 6.36 -0.47 19.92
C VAL A 137 5.04 0.32 19.91
N ALA A 138 4.11 -0.01 19.00
CA ALA A 138 2.81 0.65 18.89
C ALA A 138 1.86 0.30 20.05
N HIS A 139 2.19 -0.71 20.82
CA HIS A 139 1.46 -1.13 22.01
C HIS A 139 2.19 -0.71 23.28
#